data_48d2729c4575f35931f2259233eb718f
#
_entry.id   48d2729c4575f35931f2259233eb718f
#
_cell.length_a   1.000
_cell.length_b   1.000
_cell.length_c   1.000
_cell.angle_alpha   90.00
_cell.angle_beta   90.00
_cell.angle_gamma   90.00
#
_symmetry.space_group_name_H-M   'P 1'
#
loop_
_entity.id
_entity.type
_entity.pdbx_description
1 polymer ?
#
loop_
_entity_poly.entity_id
_entity_poly.type
_entity_poly.pdbx_seq_one_letter_code
_entity_poly.pdbx_strand_id
1 'polypeptide(L)'
;IERITHERLGSRVSSYYVFRMPAGGLVLKIPIDACCQIGLRCLSTAEHICQVLSAIPTLEVQMSSNWNQRYRDNLARLKSGDLLEVAWVIKGLMWRDHRRGLSNGERKMLHSAKQILISEVVLVEGTDDYPAVEQRINEAMMLGA
;
A
#
# COMPACT_ATOMS: atom_id res chain seq x y z
N ILE A 1 -13.93 -7.75 1.81
CA ILE A 1 -15.07 -8.37 1.09
C ILE A 1 -16.19 -8.59 2.08
N GLU A 2 -17.36 -8.06 1.80
CA GLU A 2 -18.53 -8.25 2.66
C GLU A 2 -19.32 -9.52 2.26
N ARG A 3 -19.50 -9.73 0.95
CA ARG A 3 -20.21 -10.89 0.40
C ARG A 3 -19.91 -11.10 -1.08
N ILE A 4 -20.36 -12.23 -1.58
CA ILE A 4 -20.36 -12.54 -3.02
C ILE A 4 -21.81 -12.52 -3.48
N THR A 5 -22.09 -11.84 -4.59
CA THR A 5 -23.42 -11.82 -5.22
C THR A 5 -23.35 -12.40 -6.62
N HIS A 6 -24.46 -12.98 -7.07
CA HIS A 6 -24.63 -13.49 -8.42
C HIS A 6 -25.77 -12.74 -9.09
N GLU A 7 -25.51 -12.13 -10.23
CA GLU A 7 -26.49 -11.38 -10.99
C GLU A 7 -26.66 -11.97 -12.37
N ARG A 8 -27.87 -12.03 -12.82
CA ARG A 8 -28.23 -12.57 -14.13
C ARG A 8 -28.57 -11.43 -15.08
N LEU A 9 -27.79 -11.34 -16.16
CA LEU A 9 -28.06 -10.42 -17.28
C LEU A 9 -28.32 -11.24 -18.52
N GLY A 10 -29.61 -11.37 -18.89
CA GLY A 10 -30.03 -12.24 -20.00
C GLY A 10 -29.74 -13.70 -19.71
N SER A 11 -29.01 -14.37 -20.60
CA SER A 11 -28.55 -15.75 -20.41
C SER A 11 -27.26 -15.90 -19.64
N ARG A 12 -26.62 -14.79 -19.24
CA ARG A 12 -25.30 -14.77 -18.57
C ARG A 12 -25.45 -14.49 -17.09
N VAL A 13 -24.82 -15.31 -16.27
CA VAL A 13 -24.71 -15.10 -14.83
C VAL A 13 -23.31 -14.54 -14.55
N SER A 14 -23.25 -13.40 -13.88
CA SER A 14 -22.00 -12.77 -13.44
C SER A 14 -21.93 -12.77 -11.92
N SER A 15 -20.74 -13.05 -11.39
CA SER A 15 -20.46 -13.02 -9.96
C SER A 15 -19.64 -11.80 -9.59
N TYR A 16 -19.97 -11.20 -8.46
CA TYR A 16 -19.34 -9.97 -7.97
C TYR A 16 -18.90 -10.13 -6.53
N TYR A 17 -17.72 -9.59 -6.22
CA TYR A 17 -17.35 -9.29 -4.83
C TYR A 17 -17.98 -7.97 -4.42
N VAL A 18 -18.59 -7.95 -3.24
CA VAL A 18 -19.11 -6.72 -2.64
C VAL A 18 -18.15 -6.28 -1.55
N PHE A 19 -17.63 -5.07 -1.70
CA PHE A 19 -16.66 -4.48 -0.77
C PHE A 19 -17.32 -3.32 -0.03
N ARG A 20 -17.09 -3.26 1.28
CA ARG A 20 -17.40 -2.08 2.07
C ARG A 20 -16.10 -1.38 2.43
N MET A 21 -15.99 -0.12 2.05
CA MET A 21 -14.83 0.69 2.40
C MET A 21 -14.92 1.11 3.87
N PRO A 22 -13.86 0.90 4.70
CA PRO A 22 -13.88 1.27 6.11
C PRO A 22 -14.11 2.76 6.33
N ALA A 23 -13.56 3.61 5.47
CA ALA A 23 -13.77 5.05 5.53
C ALA A 23 -14.99 5.43 4.69
N GLY A 24 -16.01 6.06 5.30
CA GLY A 24 -17.17 6.59 4.60
C GLY A 24 -18.27 5.60 4.26
N GLY A 25 -18.09 4.30 4.50
CA GLY A 25 -19.12 3.28 4.28
C GLY A 25 -19.49 3.04 2.82
N LEU A 26 -18.66 3.46 1.88
CA LEU A 26 -18.89 3.22 0.44
C LEU A 26 -18.91 1.72 0.15
N VAL A 27 -19.91 1.28 -0.61
CA VAL A 27 -20.04 -0.11 -1.03
C VAL A 27 -19.74 -0.20 -2.53
N LEU A 28 -18.81 -1.08 -2.89
CA LEU A 28 -18.43 -1.33 -4.29
C LEU A 28 -18.77 -2.76 -4.68
N LYS A 29 -19.30 -2.92 -5.87
CA LYS A 29 -19.48 -4.21 -6.55
C LYS A 29 -18.43 -4.33 -7.64
N ILE A 30 -17.62 -5.37 -7.61
CA ILE A 30 -16.56 -5.58 -8.59
C ILE A 30 -16.69 -6.98 -9.15
N PRO A 31 -16.77 -7.13 -10.50
CA PRO A 31 -16.79 -8.45 -11.12
C PRO A 31 -15.58 -9.27 -10.69
N ILE A 32 -15.79 -10.54 -10.34
CA ILE A 32 -14.70 -11.40 -9.87
C ILE A 32 -13.58 -11.49 -10.91
N ASP A 33 -13.94 -11.54 -12.19
CA ASP A 33 -12.97 -11.64 -13.29
C ASP A 33 -12.10 -10.39 -13.44
N ALA A 34 -12.54 -9.24 -12.96
CA ALA A 34 -11.83 -7.97 -13.06
C ALA A 34 -10.91 -7.68 -11.85
N CYS A 35 -11.00 -8.47 -10.78
CA CYS A 35 -10.30 -8.18 -9.52
C CYS A 35 -8.77 -8.12 -9.68
N CYS A 36 -8.18 -9.01 -10.46
CA CYS A 36 -6.73 -9.01 -10.69
C CYS A 36 -6.26 -7.76 -11.45
N GLN A 37 -7.08 -7.24 -12.35
CA GLN A 37 -6.74 -6.08 -13.18
C GLN A 37 -6.75 -4.77 -12.39
N ILE A 38 -7.58 -4.67 -11.35
CA ILE A 38 -7.71 -3.46 -10.53
C ILE A 38 -6.87 -3.52 -9.25
N GLY A 39 -6.03 -4.55 -9.08
CA GLY A 39 -5.10 -4.65 -7.96
C GLY A 39 -5.71 -5.14 -6.65
N LEU A 40 -6.84 -5.84 -6.70
CA LEU A 40 -7.37 -6.48 -5.50
C LEU A 40 -6.52 -7.67 -5.09
N ARG A 41 -6.25 -7.78 -3.81
CA ARG A 41 -5.52 -8.89 -3.20
C ARG A 41 -6.05 -9.18 -1.81
N CYS A 42 -5.70 -10.34 -1.27
CA CYS A 42 -6.03 -10.67 0.10
C CYS A 42 -5.29 -9.75 1.07
N LEU A 43 -5.92 -9.46 2.20
CA LEU A 43 -5.27 -8.75 3.30
C LEU A 43 -4.09 -9.59 3.82
N SER A 44 -3.00 -8.94 4.16
CA SER A 44 -1.82 -9.59 4.74
C SER A 44 -2.16 -10.21 6.09
N THR A 45 -1.43 -11.26 6.46
CA THR A 45 -1.51 -11.84 7.81
C THR A 45 -0.75 -10.97 8.81
N ALA A 46 -1.09 -11.11 10.10
CA ALA A 46 -0.36 -10.42 11.17
C ALA A 46 1.14 -10.80 11.17
N GLU A 47 1.44 -12.07 10.88
CA GLU A 47 2.83 -12.54 10.75
C GLU A 47 3.56 -11.85 9.62
N HIS A 48 2.93 -11.72 8.46
CA HIS A 48 3.54 -11.02 7.32
C HIS A 48 3.79 -9.53 7.63
N ILE A 49 2.86 -8.86 8.28
CA ILE A 49 3.03 -7.47 8.72
C ILE A 49 4.23 -7.35 9.67
N CYS A 50 4.36 -8.26 10.64
CA CYS A 50 5.52 -8.28 11.53
C CYS A 50 6.83 -8.47 10.76
N GLN A 51 6.86 -9.35 9.79
CA GLN A 51 8.03 -9.58 8.94
C GLN A 51 8.42 -8.31 8.16
N VAL A 52 7.45 -7.65 7.54
CA VAL A 52 7.68 -6.42 6.78
C VAL A 52 8.22 -5.32 7.69
N LEU A 53 7.57 -5.07 8.82
CA LEU A 53 7.98 -4.02 9.75
C LEU A 53 9.38 -4.29 10.34
N SER A 54 9.68 -5.55 10.62
CA SER A 54 11.01 -5.95 11.14
C SER A 54 12.11 -5.82 10.09
N ALA A 55 11.78 -5.96 8.81
CA ALA A 55 12.74 -5.84 7.72
C ALA A 55 13.10 -4.38 7.41
N ILE A 56 12.21 -3.42 7.70
CA ILE A 56 12.38 -2.02 7.32
C ILE A 56 13.75 -1.45 7.74
N PRO A 57 14.23 -1.59 8.99
CA PRO A 57 15.53 -1.03 9.37
C PRO A 57 16.70 -1.57 8.57
N THR A 58 16.59 -2.79 8.05
CA THR A 58 17.66 -3.47 7.31
C THR A 58 17.60 -3.25 5.81
N LEU A 59 16.57 -2.61 5.30
CA LEU A 59 16.42 -2.36 3.86
C LEU A 59 17.51 -1.42 3.36
N GLU A 60 18.24 -1.86 2.35
CA GLU A 60 19.18 -1.04 1.61
C GLU A 60 18.48 -0.49 0.37
N VAL A 61 18.27 0.83 0.34
CA VAL A 61 17.53 1.46 -0.74
C VAL A 61 18.48 2.24 -1.62
N GLN A 62 18.51 1.87 -2.91
CA GLN A 62 19.20 2.63 -3.94
C GLN A 62 18.19 3.00 -5.04
N MET A 63 18.04 4.29 -5.29
CA MET A 63 17.16 4.80 -6.32
C MET A 63 17.97 5.48 -7.42
N SER A 64 17.46 5.43 -8.66
CA SER A 64 18.05 6.14 -9.77
C SER A 64 18.19 7.64 -9.48
N SER A 65 19.29 8.24 -9.89
CA SER A 65 19.48 9.69 -9.82
C SER A 65 18.62 10.45 -10.84
N ASN A 66 18.21 9.79 -11.91
CA ASN A 66 17.31 10.34 -12.91
C ASN A 66 15.88 10.38 -12.36
N TRP A 67 15.26 11.57 -12.31
CA TRP A 67 13.94 11.76 -11.73
C TRP A 67 12.86 10.92 -12.44
N ASN A 68 12.84 10.92 -13.77
CA ASN A 68 11.85 10.19 -14.56
C ASN A 68 11.95 8.69 -14.32
N GLN A 69 13.16 8.15 -14.30
CA GLN A 69 13.40 6.73 -14.06
C GLN A 69 13.02 6.36 -12.63
N ARG A 70 13.44 7.16 -11.66
CA ARG A 70 13.12 6.95 -10.25
C ARG A 70 11.60 6.96 -10.01
N TYR A 71 10.90 7.92 -10.59
CA TYR A 71 9.45 8.03 -10.44
C TYR A 71 8.74 6.79 -11.02
N ARG A 72 9.13 6.34 -12.21
CA ARG A 72 8.54 5.15 -12.84
C ARG A 72 8.84 3.87 -12.07
N ASP A 73 10.07 3.71 -11.61
CA ASP A 73 10.46 2.53 -10.82
C ASP A 73 9.68 2.45 -9.51
N ASN A 74 9.56 3.57 -8.82
CA ASN A 74 8.80 3.64 -7.57
C ASN A 74 7.31 3.38 -7.79
N LEU A 75 6.74 3.94 -8.85
CA LEU A 75 5.34 3.71 -9.19
C LEU A 75 5.07 2.22 -9.48
N ALA A 76 5.97 1.55 -10.21
CA ALA A 76 5.86 0.13 -10.49
C ALA A 76 5.90 -0.69 -9.19
N ARG A 77 6.79 -0.35 -8.25
CA ARG A 77 6.88 -1.01 -6.95
C ARG A 77 5.59 -0.86 -6.13
N LEU A 78 4.99 0.34 -6.13
CA LEU A 78 3.72 0.58 -5.43
C LEU A 78 2.57 -0.22 -6.02
N LYS A 79 2.59 -0.48 -7.33
CA LYS A 79 1.56 -1.26 -8.02
C LYS A 79 1.76 -2.77 -7.91
N SER A 80 2.90 -3.23 -7.42
CA SER A 80 3.24 -4.67 -7.36
C SER A 80 2.34 -5.46 -6.39
N GLY A 81 1.73 -4.79 -5.44
CA GLY A 81 0.95 -5.44 -4.38
C GLY A 81 1.80 -6.02 -3.26
N ASP A 82 3.11 -5.88 -3.29
CA ASP A 82 4.03 -6.35 -2.27
C ASP A 82 4.32 -5.24 -1.26
N LEU A 83 3.95 -5.45 0.00
CA LEU A 83 4.15 -4.45 1.07
C LEU A 83 5.62 -4.15 1.32
N LEU A 84 6.52 -5.11 1.11
CA LEU A 84 7.95 -4.87 1.27
C LEU A 84 8.45 -3.89 0.20
N GLU A 85 7.95 -4.00 -1.03
CA GLU A 85 8.23 -3.04 -2.10
C GLU A 85 7.69 -1.64 -1.76
N VAL A 86 6.49 -1.57 -1.20
CA VAL A 86 5.92 -0.30 -0.72
C VAL A 86 6.80 0.31 0.38
N ALA A 87 7.22 -0.49 1.35
CA ALA A 87 8.11 -0.05 2.43
C ALA A 87 9.45 0.45 1.88
N TRP A 88 10.01 -0.20 0.87
CA TRP A 88 11.23 0.21 0.19
C TRP A 88 11.10 1.62 -0.42
N VAL A 89 9.98 1.88 -1.10
CA VAL A 89 9.70 3.20 -1.69
C VAL A 89 9.59 4.27 -0.60
N ILE A 90 8.85 3.98 0.48
CA ILE A 90 8.68 4.92 1.59
C ILE A 90 10.04 5.27 2.19
N LYS A 91 10.85 4.27 2.50
CA LYS A 91 12.18 4.48 3.10
C LYS A 91 13.07 5.33 2.20
N GLY A 92 13.14 5.00 0.92
CA GLY A 92 13.96 5.72 -0.03
C GLY A 92 13.54 7.18 -0.19
N LEU A 93 12.24 7.44 -0.29
CA LEU A 93 11.72 8.79 -0.42
C LEU A 93 11.90 9.61 0.87
N MET A 94 11.71 9.01 2.05
CA MET A 94 11.94 9.68 3.33
C MET A 94 13.41 10.08 3.49
N TRP A 95 14.33 9.19 3.16
CA TRP A 95 15.76 9.47 3.22
C TRP A 95 16.17 10.56 2.24
N ARG A 96 15.62 10.52 1.02
CA ARG A 96 15.87 11.57 0.02
C ARG A 96 15.31 12.91 0.48
N ASP A 97 14.13 12.93 1.06
CA ASP A 97 13.52 14.14 1.61
C ASP A 97 14.40 14.76 2.70
N HIS A 98 14.95 13.93 3.57
CA HIS A 98 15.83 14.36 4.64
C HIS A 98 17.13 14.97 4.10
N ARG A 99 17.66 14.45 3.00
CA ARG A 99 18.96 14.89 2.44
C ARG A 99 18.82 16.05 1.45
N ARG A 100 17.81 16.03 0.59
CA ARG A 100 17.72 16.92 -0.57
C ARG A 100 16.35 17.55 -0.76
N GLY A 101 15.35 17.09 -0.04
CA GLY A 101 13.96 17.43 -0.31
C GLY A 101 13.38 16.66 -1.50
N LEU A 102 12.07 16.71 -1.63
CA LEU A 102 11.33 16.01 -2.68
C LEU A 102 10.61 17.01 -3.58
N SER A 103 10.43 16.64 -4.85
CA SER A 103 9.51 17.33 -5.76
C SER A 103 8.06 17.14 -5.28
N ASN A 104 7.14 17.97 -5.81
CA ASN A 104 5.72 17.84 -5.46
C ASN A 104 5.15 16.47 -5.84
N GLY A 105 5.55 15.93 -7.01
CA GLY A 105 5.14 14.59 -7.44
C GLY A 105 5.63 13.49 -6.49
N GLU A 106 6.87 13.57 -6.04
CA GLU A 106 7.44 12.61 -5.10
C GLU A 106 6.84 12.73 -3.70
N ARG A 107 6.48 13.95 -3.25
CA ARG A 107 5.77 14.14 -1.97
C ARG A 107 4.41 13.48 -1.98
N LYS A 108 3.66 13.62 -3.08
CA LYS A 108 2.37 12.95 -3.25
C LYS A 108 2.52 11.45 -3.28
N MET A 109 3.54 10.94 -3.96
CA MET A 109 3.85 9.51 -4.01
C MET A 109 4.18 8.97 -2.62
N LEU A 110 5.01 9.67 -1.85
CA LEU A 110 5.35 9.29 -0.48
C LEU A 110 4.10 9.23 0.41
N HIS A 111 3.23 10.23 0.31
CA HIS A 111 1.97 10.25 1.06
C HIS A 111 1.10 9.05 0.70
N SER A 112 0.93 8.77 -0.58
CA SER A 112 0.14 7.62 -1.06
C SER A 112 0.73 6.29 -0.60
N ALA A 113 2.04 6.14 -0.69
CA ALA A 113 2.74 4.93 -0.24
C ALA A 113 2.56 4.69 1.25
N LYS A 114 2.69 5.73 2.07
CA LYS A 114 2.43 5.66 3.52
C LYS A 114 0.99 5.24 3.80
N GLN A 115 0.03 5.80 3.08
CA GLN A 115 -1.39 5.43 3.27
C GLN A 115 -1.62 3.94 2.96
N ILE A 116 -0.99 3.40 1.93
CA ILE A 116 -1.08 1.97 1.60
C ILE A 116 -0.59 1.12 2.77
N LEU A 117 0.59 1.40 3.28
CA LEU A 117 1.20 0.60 4.35
C LEU A 117 0.45 0.78 5.68
N ILE A 118 0.19 2.02 6.09
CA ILE A 118 -0.50 2.33 7.35
C ILE A 118 -1.89 1.70 7.37
N SER A 119 -2.66 1.85 6.30
CA SER A 119 -4.01 1.30 6.21
C SER A 119 -4.03 -0.20 6.37
N GLU A 120 -3.07 -0.91 5.78
CA GLU A 120 -3.00 -2.36 5.90
C GLU A 120 -2.60 -2.81 7.31
N VAL A 121 -1.63 -2.14 7.92
CA VAL A 121 -1.22 -2.42 9.30
C VAL A 121 -2.40 -2.21 10.26
N VAL A 122 -3.11 -1.10 10.11
CA VAL A 122 -4.30 -0.78 10.92
C VAL A 122 -5.37 -1.85 10.79
N LEU A 123 -5.67 -2.29 9.57
CA LEU A 123 -6.69 -3.32 9.33
C LEU A 123 -6.27 -4.67 9.90
N VAL A 124 -5.01 -5.06 9.73
CA VAL A 124 -4.52 -6.36 10.22
C VAL A 124 -4.43 -6.38 11.74
N GLU A 125 -3.96 -5.31 12.36
CA GLU A 125 -3.83 -5.22 13.82
C GLU A 125 -5.16 -4.92 14.53
N GLY A 126 -6.19 -4.49 13.80
CA GLY A 126 -7.48 -4.17 14.38
C GLY A 126 -7.48 -2.92 15.25
N THR A 127 -6.57 -1.99 14.99
CA THR A 127 -6.50 -0.69 15.68
C THR A 127 -7.10 0.41 14.83
N ASP A 128 -7.53 1.50 15.45
CA ASP A 128 -7.95 2.73 14.78
C ASP A 128 -6.98 3.90 15.02
N ASP A 129 -5.89 3.64 15.70
CA ASP A 129 -4.89 4.66 16.03
C ASP A 129 -3.88 4.85 14.90
N TYR A 130 -4.32 5.52 13.84
CA TYR A 130 -3.48 5.85 12.69
C TYR A 130 -2.20 6.60 13.05
N PRO A 131 -2.25 7.65 13.89
CA PRO A 131 -1.03 8.38 14.27
C PRO A 131 0.02 7.52 14.95
N ALA A 132 -0.38 6.59 15.81
CA ALA A 132 0.56 5.70 16.49
C ALA A 132 1.24 4.74 15.51
N VAL A 133 0.48 4.19 14.55
CA VAL A 133 1.03 3.32 13.50
C VAL A 133 1.97 4.10 12.60
N GLU A 134 1.60 5.30 12.17
CA GLU A 134 2.45 6.16 11.35
C GLU A 134 3.77 6.48 12.05
N GLN A 135 3.73 6.85 13.32
CA GLN A 135 4.94 7.13 14.10
C GLN A 135 5.86 5.91 14.18
N ARG A 136 5.29 4.74 14.44
CA ARG A 136 6.05 3.49 14.49
C ARG A 136 6.75 3.17 13.17
N ILE A 137 6.07 3.39 12.06
CA ILE A 137 6.63 3.20 10.72
C ILE A 137 7.71 4.23 10.44
N ASN A 138 7.47 5.50 10.73
CA ASN A 138 8.45 6.57 10.50
C ASN A 138 9.74 6.34 11.29
N GLU A 139 9.63 5.92 12.55
CA GLU A 139 10.79 5.58 13.37
C GLU A 139 11.58 4.42 12.78
N ALA A 140 10.90 3.36 12.33
CA ALA A 140 11.56 2.22 11.70
C ALA A 140 12.28 2.62 10.41
N MET A 141 11.67 3.49 9.60
CA MET A 141 12.27 3.97 8.34
C MET A 141 13.57 4.73 8.56
N MET A 142 13.68 5.47 9.65
CA MET A 142 14.85 6.29 9.94
C MET A 142 15.94 5.55 10.73
N LEU A 143 15.68 4.32 11.18
CA LEU A 143 16.69 3.49 11.78
C LEU A 143 17.72 3.05 10.75
N GLY A 144 18.99 3.03 11.13
CA GLY A 144 20.10 2.70 10.22
C GLY A 144 20.59 3.87 9.39
N ALA A 145 20.13 5.07 9.71
CA ALA A 145 20.63 6.30 9.07
C ALA A 145 22.07 6.61 9.49
#